data_bb6bd374c2f3588e3c1d928a859313bd
#
_entry.id   bb6bd374c2f3588e3c1d928a859313bd
#
_cell.length_a   1.000
_cell.length_b   1.000
_cell.length_c   1.000
_cell.angle_alpha   90.00
_cell.angle_beta   90.00
_cell.angle_gamma   90.00
#
_symmetry.space_group_name_H-M   'P 1'
#
loop_
_entity.id
_entity.type
_entity.pdbx_description
1 polymer ?
#
loop_
_entity_poly.entity_id
_entity_poly.type
_entity_poly.pdbx_seq_one_letter_code
_entity_poly.pdbx_strand_id
1 'polypeptide(L)'
;MRKRPFVFVGKKEIEKIPIFGYLYKRSAITVDRSSFKSRSKVYERAKEVIRNGYSICVFPERDYLDETILLNQFKVGAFKMAVEHKLPILPIVFYDCKRKFPWYTTHGHCGSLRVRALKVIQTSKLGYNSIKVLSMKVHQEIEKSLLQDPRKQALKAIEIWKKKVF
;
A
#
# COMPACT_ATOMS: atom_id res chain seq x y z
N MET A 1 22.27 11.41 3.08
CA MET A 1 20.91 11.25 2.51
C MET A 1 19.93 11.99 3.41
N ARG A 2 19.24 13.04 2.93
CA ARG A 2 18.20 13.71 3.72
C ARG A 2 17.04 12.74 3.89
N LYS A 3 16.75 12.31 5.10
CA LYS A 3 15.59 11.48 5.41
C LYS A 3 14.34 12.36 5.28
N ARG A 4 13.59 12.18 4.20
CA ARG A 4 12.30 12.89 4.04
C ARG A 4 11.26 12.19 4.89
N PRO A 5 10.50 12.90 5.71
CA PRO A 5 9.39 12.32 6.43
C PRO A 5 8.30 11.87 5.43
N PHE A 6 7.43 10.96 5.87
CA PHE A 6 6.34 10.47 5.05
C PHE A 6 5.03 10.45 5.84
N VAL A 7 3.93 10.53 5.12
CA VAL A 7 2.56 10.48 5.63
C VAL A 7 1.83 9.30 5.00
N PHE A 8 1.10 8.53 5.79
CA PHE A 8 0.27 7.44 5.29
C PHE A 8 -1.07 7.94 4.75
N VAL A 9 -1.61 7.26 3.75
CA VAL A 9 -3.04 7.36 3.39
C VAL A 9 -3.75 6.15 3.95
N GLY A 10 -4.73 6.36 4.81
CA GLY A 10 -5.39 5.25 5.49
C GLY A 10 -6.89 5.42 5.72
N LYS A 11 -7.54 4.39 6.24
CA LYS A 11 -8.98 4.34 6.47
C LYS A 11 -9.38 5.26 7.63
N LYS A 12 -10.47 6.01 7.45
CA LYS A 12 -11.02 6.91 8.48
C LYS A 12 -11.52 6.16 9.72
N GLU A 13 -11.99 4.94 9.55
CA GLU A 13 -12.50 4.11 10.64
C GLU A 13 -11.45 3.85 11.73
N ILE A 14 -10.16 3.86 11.38
CA ILE A 14 -9.05 3.65 12.32
C ILE A 14 -8.93 4.82 13.32
N GLU A 15 -9.45 6.00 13.00
CA GLU A 15 -9.49 7.15 13.93
C GLU A 15 -10.32 6.87 15.18
N LYS A 16 -11.22 5.89 15.14
CA LYS A 16 -12.11 5.53 16.25
C LYS A 16 -11.41 4.69 17.33
N ILE A 17 -10.22 4.14 17.05
CA ILE A 17 -9.48 3.33 18.01
C ILE A 17 -8.94 4.25 19.13
N PRO A 18 -9.25 3.99 20.40
CA PRO A 18 -8.76 4.81 21.53
C PRO A 18 -7.22 4.91 21.50
N ILE A 19 -6.69 6.08 21.87
CA ILE A 19 -5.25 6.41 21.90
C ILE A 19 -4.61 6.36 20.51
N PHE A 20 -4.70 5.22 19.81
CA PHE A 20 -4.10 5.03 18.48
C PHE A 20 -4.74 5.97 17.45
N GLY A 21 -6.06 6.14 17.47
CA GLY A 21 -6.78 7.02 16.55
C GLY A 21 -6.35 8.48 16.65
N TYR A 22 -6.01 8.94 17.85
CA TYR A 22 -5.48 10.30 18.05
C TYR A 22 -4.13 10.51 17.33
N LEU A 23 -3.20 9.60 17.51
CA LEU A 23 -1.89 9.64 16.83
C LEU A 23 -2.05 9.47 15.31
N TYR A 24 -2.90 8.52 14.90
CA TYR A 24 -3.17 8.22 13.51
C TYR A 24 -3.74 9.40 12.74
N LYS A 25 -4.72 10.13 13.31
CA LYS A 25 -5.31 11.33 12.72
C LYS A 25 -4.28 12.44 12.46
N ARG A 26 -3.21 12.49 13.25
CA ARG A 26 -2.13 13.48 13.09
C ARG A 26 -1.06 13.06 12.11
N SER A 27 -0.84 11.75 11.93
CA SER A 27 0.23 11.19 11.10
C SER A 27 -0.25 10.65 9.75
N ALA A 28 -1.56 10.61 9.49
CA ALA A 28 -2.12 10.06 8.27
C ALA A 28 -3.13 10.99 7.60
N ILE A 29 -3.21 10.91 6.27
CA ILE A 29 -4.32 11.45 5.49
C ILE A 29 -5.42 10.41 5.52
N THR A 30 -6.47 10.66 6.27
CA THR A 30 -7.56 9.72 6.44
C THR A 30 -8.61 9.86 5.33
N VAL A 31 -9.12 8.75 4.84
CA VAL A 31 -10.10 8.69 3.76
C VAL A 31 -11.29 7.81 4.13
N ASP A 32 -12.46 8.37 3.99
CA ASP A 32 -13.71 7.62 3.91
C ASP A 32 -13.87 7.17 2.46
N ARG A 33 -13.71 5.87 2.22
CA ARG A 33 -13.71 5.29 0.87
C ARG A 33 -15.11 5.25 0.24
N SER A 34 -16.15 5.33 1.03
CA SER A 34 -17.56 5.38 0.57
C SER A 34 -17.94 6.76 0.03
N SER A 35 -17.32 7.82 0.53
CA SER A 35 -17.63 9.21 0.21
C SER A 35 -16.77 9.75 -0.94
N PHE A 36 -17.42 10.19 -2.04
CA PHE A 36 -16.72 10.88 -3.14
C PHE A 36 -16.05 12.19 -2.66
N LYS A 37 -16.75 12.97 -1.83
CA LYS A 37 -16.24 14.22 -1.25
C LYS A 37 -15.00 13.99 -0.37
N SER A 38 -14.98 12.87 0.38
CA SER A 38 -13.82 12.50 1.19
C SER A 38 -12.62 12.14 0.31
N ARG A 39 -12.85 11.38 -0.79
CA ARG A 39 -11.78 11.05 -1.74
C ARG A 39 -11.17 12.28 -2.40
N SER A 40 -11.99 13.28 -2.76
CA SER A 40 -11.49 14.55 -3.32
C SER A 40 -10.62 15.31 -2.31
N LYS A 41 -11.03 15.38 -1.05
CA LYS A 41 -10.24 16.02 0.01
C LYS A 41 -8.87 15.38 0.23
N VAL A 42 -8.73 14.07 -0.02
CA VAL A 42 -7.42 13.39 0.06
C VAL A 42 -6.43 13.99 -0.92
N TYR A 43 -6.87 14.30 -2.14
CA TYR A 43 -6.00 14.92 -3.14
C TYR A 43 -5.51 16.31 -2.71
N GLU A 44 -6.39 17.13 -2.13
CA GLU A 44 -6.00 18.47 -1.64
C GLU A 44 -5.01 18.38 -0.48
N ARG A 45 -5.26 17.51 0.50
CA ARG A 45 -4.32 17.28 1.61
C ARG A 45 -3.00 16.69 1.14
N ALA A 46 -3.04 15.78 0.16
CA ALA A 46 -1.84 15.23 -0.43
C ALA A 46 -0.98 16.30 -1.10
N LYS A 47 -1.60 17.23 -1.81
CA LYS A 47 -0.94 18.39 -2.42
C LYS A 47 -0.17 19.23 -1.40
N GLU A 48 -0.81 19.53 -0.27
CA GLU A 48 -0.20 20.28 0.84
C GLU A 48 1.01 19.53 1.43
N VAL A 49 0.84 18.23 1.71
CA VAL A 49 1.89 17.34 2.23
C VAL A 49 3.10 17.30 1.29
N ILE A 50 2.86 17.19 -0.03
CA ILE A 50 3.89 17.18 -1.05
C ILE A 50 4.63 18.53 -1.10
N ARG A 51 3.91 19.66 -1.07
CA ARG A 51 4.50 21.00 -1.06
C ARG A 51 5.42 21.20 0.14
N ASN A 52 5.08 20.61 1.29
CA ASN A 52 5.90 20.64 2.50
C ASN A 52 7.08 19.64 2.46
N GLY A 53 7.34 19.00 1.32
CA GLY A 53 8.49 18.12 1.11
C GLY A 53 8.35 16.70 1.71
N TYR A 54 7.15 16.31 2.12
CA TYR A 54 6.88 14.96 2.64
C TYR A 54 6.64 13.96 1.49
N SER A 55 6.96 12.71 1.75
CA SER A 55 6.56 11.60 0.89
C SER A 55 5.20 11.06 1.33
N ILE A 56 4.46 10.44 0.38
CA ILE A 56 3.17 9.82 0.68
C ILE A 56 3.31 8.30 0.54
N CYS A 57 2.94 7.58 1.58
CA CYS A 57 2.88 6.13 1.58
C CYS A 57 1.43 5.68 1.36
N VAL A 58 1.20 4.90 0.30
CA VAL A 58 -0.12 4.39 -0.06
C VAL A 58 -0.08 2.89 -0.22
N PHE A 59 -1.08 2.21 0.34
CA PHE A 59 -1.34 0.79 0.10
C PHE A 59 -2.40 0.69 -1.00
N PRO A 60 -2.03 0.38 -2.24
CA PRO A 60 -2.94 0.45 -3.38
C PRO A 60 -3.91 -0.71 -3.46
N GLU A 61 -3.66 -1.80 -2.76
CA GLU A 61 -4.62 -2.89 -2.59
C GLU A 61 -5.81 -2.38 -1.76
N ARG A 62 -7.01 -2.64 -2.23
CA ARG A 62 -8.22 -2.24 -1.51
C ARG A 62 -8.60 -3.26 -0.46
N ASP A 63 -8.62 -4.52 -0.88
CA ASP A 63 -9.15 -5.64 -0.15
C ASP A 63 -8.05 -6.69 0.01
N TYR A 64 -8.00 -7.35 1.16
CA TYR A 64 -7.02 -8.37 1.52
C TYR A 64 -7.68 -9.54 2.26
N LEU A 65 -9.00 -9.67 2.11
CA LEU A 65 -9.80 -10.65 2.84
C LEU A 65 -9.68 -12.06 2.26
N ASP A 66 -9.31 -12.17 0.99
CA ASP A 66 -9.07 -13.46 0.34
C ASP A 66 -7.60 -13.85 0.46
N GLU A 67 -7.32 -14.79 1.33
CA GLU A 67 -5.98 -15.29 1.56
C GLU A 67 -5.42 -16.14 0.42
N THR A 68 -6.26 -16.59 -0.52
CA THR A 68 -5.81 -17.33 -1.71
C THR A 68 -5.14 -16.44 -2.74
N ILE A 69 -5.42 -15.15 -2.71
CA ILE A 69 -4.85 -14.17 -3.66
C ILE A 69 -3.49 -13.69 -3.14
N LEU A 70 -2.44 -13.87 -3.95
CA LEU A 70 -1.09 -13.44 -3.59
C LEU A 70 -1.00 -11.92 -3.46
N LEU A 71 -1.54 -11.18 -4.43
CA LEU A 71 -1.57 -9.71 -4.49
C LEU A 71 -2.84 -9.27 -5.20
N ASN A 72 -3.67 -8.47 -4.54
CA ASN A 72 -4.89 -7.94 -5.12
C ASN A 72 -4.61 -6.85 -6.16
N GLN A 73 -5.56 -6.62 -7.06
CA GLN A 73 -5.45 -5.56 -8.04
C GLN A 73 -5.35 -4.18 -7.41
N PHE A 74 -4.48 -3.34 -7.95
CA PHE A 74 -4.25 -2.00 -7.44
C PHE A 74 -5.32 -1.01 -7.91
N LYS A 75 -5.75 -0.16 -6.99
CA LYS A 75 -6.61 0.98 -7.30
C LYS A 75 -5.76 2.11 -7.87
N VAL A 76 -6.27 2.73 -8.93
CA VAL A 76 -5.53 3.74 -9.72
C VAL A 76 -5.30 5.08 -9.00
N GLY A 77 -5.95 5.33 -7.87
CA GLY A 77 -5.90 6.63 -7.18
C GLY A 77 -4.50 7.11 -6.82
N ALA A 78 -3.65 6.23 -6.29
CA ALA A 78 -2.25 6.56 -5.97
C ALA A 78 -1.44 6.90 -7.23
N PHE A 79 -1.66 6.17 -8.31
CA PHE A 79 -0.96 6.36 -9.59
C PHE A 79 -1.42 7.64 -10.29
N LYS A 80 -2.71 7.97 -10.20
CA LYS A 80 -3.25 9.24 -10.66
C LYS A 80 -2.55 10.40 -9.96
N MET A 81 -2.48 10.38 -8.63
CA MET A 81 -1.77 11.39 -7.84
C MET A 81 -0.30 11.51 -8.26
N ALA A 82 0.40 10.38 -8.42
CA ALA A 82 1.80 10.40 -8.82
C ALA A 82 2.02 11.03 -10.19
N VAL A 83 1.17 10.73 -11.18
CA VAL A 83 1.26 11.30 -12.53
C VAL A 83 0.90 12.79 -12.54
N GLU A 84 -0.18 13.19 -11.87
CA GLU A 84 -0.62 14.60 -11.79
C GLU A 84 0.44 15.51 -11.16
N HIS A 85 1.12 15.02 -10.12
CA HIS A 85 2.15 15.79 -9.42
C HIS A 85 3.58 15.45 -9.86
N LYS A 86 3.75 14.62 -10.91
CA LYS A 86 5.05 14.20 -11.45
C LYS A 86 5.97 13.60 -10.37
N LEU A 87 5.39 12.86 -9.43
CA LEU A 87 6.10 12.25 -8.32
C LEU A 87 6.67 10.89 -8.69
N PRO A 88 7.93 10.60 -8.38
CA PRO A 88 8.47 9.27 -8.56
C PRO A 88 7.78 8.26 -7.64
N ILE A 89 7.58 7.04 -8.11
CA ILE A 89 7.02 5.93 -7.34
C ILE A 89 8.15 5.02 -6.90
N LEU A 90 8.24 4.74 -5.60
CA LEU A 90 9.11 3.72 -5.03
C LEU A 90 8.24 2.54 -4.59
N PRO A 91 8.17 1.44 -5.37
CA PRO A 91 7.45 0.26 -4.92
C PRO A 91 8.19 -0.42 -3.78
N ILE A 92 7.45 -0.82 -2.74
CA ILE A 92 7.99 -1.51 -1.56
C ILE A 92 7.25 -2.82 -1.38
N VAL A 93 7.99 -3.91 -1.25
CA VAL A 93 7.45 -5.27 -1.10
C VAL A 93 7.67 -5.74 0.33
N PHE A 94 6.60 -6.19 0.98
CA PHE A 94 6.62 -6.85 2.27
C PHE A 94 6.40 -8.35 2.06
N TYR A 95 7.42 -9.16 2.29
CA TYR A 95 7.38 -10.59 1.98
C TYR A 95 6.62 -11.43 2.99
N ASP A 96 6.63 -11.02 4.26
CA ASP A 96 6.24 -11.88 5.35
C ASP A 96 4.86 -11.53 5.95
N CYS A 97 4.17 -10.50 5.44
CA CYS A 97 2.92 -10.00 6.02
C CYS A 97 1.84 -11.08 6.14
N LYS A 98 1.55 -11.80 5.06
CA LYS A 98 0.53 -12.88 5.06
C LYS A 98 0.85 -13.99 6.08
N ARG A 99 2.12 -14.31 6.26
CA ARG A 99 2.56 -15.35 7.20
C ARG A 99 2.59 -14.87 8.64
N LYS A 100 2.96 -13.60 8.86
CA LYS A 100 3.11 -13.02 10.19
C LYS A 100 1.79 -12.57 10.80
N PHE A 101 0.91 -12.01 9.98
CA PHE A 101 -0.39 -11.46 10.40
C PHE A 101 -1.50 -11.95 9.46
N PRO A 102 -1.79 -13.26 9.47
CA PRO A 102 -2.92 -13.77 8.71
C PRO A 102 -4.20 -13.22 9.34
N TRP A 103 -5.07 -12.63 8.54
CA TRP A 103 -6.26 -11.93 9.03
C TRP A 103 -7.30 -12.86 9.65
N TYR A 104 -7.24 -14.15 9.32
CA TYR A 104 -8.16 -15.19 9.83
C TYR A 104 -7.79 -15.70 11.23
N THR A 105 -6.73 -15.21 11.83
CA THR A 105 -6.35 -15.56 13.20
C THR A 105 -6.13 -14.30 14.03
N THR A 106 -6.38 -14.39 15.32
CA THR A 106 -6.08 -13.32 16.29
C THR A 106 -4.61 -13.33 16.73
N HIS A 107 -3.84 -14.34 16.33
CA HIS A 107 -2.47 -14.56 16.75
C HIS A 107 -1.50 -14.30 15.60
N GLY A 108 -0.66 -13.31 15.78
CA GLY A 108 0.47 -13.05 14.89
C GLY A 108 1.67 -13.94 15.22
N HIS A 109 2.60 -14.06 14.29
CA HIS A 109 3.87 -14.75 14.49
C HIS A 109 5.00 -13.74 14.72
N CYS A 110 5.72 -13.84 15.82
CA CYS A 110 6.89 -13.01 16.10
C CYS A 110 8.02 -13.23 15.08
N GLY A 111 9.00 -12.33 15.08
CA GLY A 111 10.21 -12.38 14.27
C GLY A 111 10.32 -11.24 13.26
N SER A 112 11.37 -11.24 12.44
CA SER A 112 11.69 -10.20 11.48
C SER A 112 10.67 -10.13 10.34
N LEU A 113 10.38 -8.91 9.88
CA LEU A 113 9.60 -8.61 8.68
C LEU A 113 10.56 -8.17 7.58
N ARG A 114 10.67 -8.98 6.50
CA ARG A 114 11.54 -8.63 5.38
C ARG A 114 10.84 -7.66 4.44
N VAL A 115 11.56 -6.62 4.08
CA VAL A 115 11.07 -5.57 3.20
C VAL A 115 12.10 -5.32 2.09
N ARG A 116 11.63 -5.11 0.87
CA ARG A 116 12.47 -4.75 -0.28
C ARG A 116 11.92 -3.52 -0.97
N ALA A 117 12.77 -2.51 -1.16
CA ALA A 117 12.51 -1.41 -2.07
C ALA A 117 12.91 -1.84 -3.49
N LEU A 118 12.01 -1.69 -4.44
CA LEU A 118 12.27 -1.98 -5.85
C LEU A 118 12.83 -0.73 -6.55
N LYS A 119 13.01 -0.83 -7.87
CA LYS A 119 13.51 0.29 -8.67
C LYS A 119 12.51 1.44 -8.71
N VAL A 120 12.99 2.66 -8.52
CA VAL A 120 12.16 3.87 -8.62
C VAL A 120 11.63 4.03 -10.05
N ILE A 121 10.34 4.32 -10.17
CA ILE A 121 9.67 4.57 -11.44
C ILE A 121 9.41 6.07 -11.55
N GLN A 122 9.97 6.71 -12.58
CA GLN A 122 9.76 8.12 -12.86
C GLN A 122 8.42 8.33 -13.57
N THR A 123 7.67 9.35 -13.15
CA THR A 123 6.37 9.70 -13.74
C THR A 123 6.37 11.01 -14.51
N SER A 124 7.48 11.74 -14.51
CA SER A 124 7.60 13.09 -15.06
C SER A 124 7.18 13.21 -16.54
N LYS A 125 7.42 12.15 -17.32
CA LYS A 125 7.07 12.06 -18.75
C LYS A 125 5.73 11.36 -19.03
N LEU A 126 5.00 10.92 -17.98
CA LEU A 126 3.77 10.16 -18.11
C LEU A 126 2.56 11.10 -18.16
N GLY A 127 1.63 10.81 -19.10
CA GLY A 127 0.34 11.48 -19.20
C GLY A 127 -0.79 10.67 -18.53
N TYR A 128 -1.98 11.24 -18.48
CA TYR A 128 -3.16 10.65 -17.84
C TYR A 128 -3.51 9.26 -18.38
N ASN A 129 -3.35 9.05 -19.68
CA ASN A 129 -3.63 7.77 -20.36
C ASN A 129 -2.70 6.63 -19.88
N SER A 130 -1.57 6.95 -19.28
CA SER A 130 -0.59 5.97 -18.80
C SER A 130 -0.91 5.44 -17.39
N ILE A 131 -1.88 6.00 -16.68
CA ILE A 131 -2.14 5.69 -15.25
C ILE A 131 -2.47 4.22 -15.05
N LYS A 132 -3.34 3.65 -15.89
CA LYS A 132 -3.74 2.23 -15.79
C LYS A 132 -2.56 1.31 -16.10
N VAL A 133 -1.80 1.61 -17.14
CA VAL A 133 -0.60 0.85 -17.54
C VAL A 133 0.47 0.92 -16.44
N LEU A 134 0.67 2.10 -15.84
CA LEU A 134 1.59 2.29 -14.73
C LEU A 134 1.18 1.46 -13.51
N SER A 135 -0.10 1.44 -13.16
CA SER A 135 -0.64 0.64 -12.07
C SER A 135 -0.39 -0.85 -12.29
N MET A 136 -0.67 -1.35 -13.50
CA MET A 136 -0.42 -2.75 -13.87
C MET A 136 1.08 -3.09 -13.83
N LYS A 137 1.93 -2.22 -14.34
CA LYS A 137 3.39 -2.42 -14.30
C LYS A 137 3.90 -2.53 -12.88
N VAL A 138 3.50 -1.63 -11.99
CA VAL A 138 3.92 -1.67 -10.57
C VAL A 138 3.40 -2.93 -9.87
N HIS A 139 2.16 -3.34 -10.16
CA HIS A 139 1.58 -4.58 -9.65
C HIS A 139 2.43 -5.78 -10.07
N GLN A 140 2.74 -5.92 -11.36
CA GLN A 140 3.55 -7.02 -11.90
C GLN A 140 4.95 -7.06 -11.29
N GLU A 141 5.61 -5.92 -11.10
CA GLU A 141 6.94 -5.85 -10.47
C GLU A 141 6.90 -6.33 -9.02
N ILE A 142 5.87 -5.96 -8.25
CA ILE A 142 5.70 -6.40 -6.87
C ILE A 142 5.36 -7.90 -6.83
N GLU A 143 4.42 -8.36 -7.66
CA GLU A 143 4.02 -9.77 -7.75
C GLU A 143 5.19 -10.67 -8.14
N LYS A 144 5.95 -10.28 -9.17
CA LYS A 144 7.18 -10.98 -9.57
C LYS A 144 8.16 -11.09 -8.41
N SER A 145 8.35 -10.01 -7.64
CA SER A 145 9.23 -10.02 -6.48
C SER A 145 8.75 -10.98 -5.40
N LEU A 146 7.43 -11.05 -5.15
CA LEU A 146 6.82 -11.98 -4.20
C LEU A 146 6.99 -13.45 -4.64
N LEU A 147 6.80 -13.73 -5.93
CA LEU A 147 6.97 -15.07 -6.51
C LEU A 147 8.43 -15.53 -6.46
N GLN A 148 9.37 -14.62 -6.62
CA GLN A 148 10.82 -14.86 -6.56
C GLN A 148 11.39 -14.91 -5.12
N ASP A 149 10.55 -14.79 -4.08
CA ASP A 149 11.03 -14.89 -2.69
C ASP A 149 11.64 -16.28 -2.42
N PRO A 150 12.94 -16.38 -2.09
CA PRO A 150 13.58 -17.68 -1.80
C PRO A 150 12.92 -18.43 -0.64
N ARG A 151 12.34 -17.70 0.32
CA ARG A 151 11.64 -18.30 1.47
C ARG A 151 10.19 -18.66 1.18
N LYS A 152 9.61 -18.17 0.08
CA LYS A 152 8.23 -18.42 -0.38
C LYS A 152 7.17 -18.19 0.72
N GLN A 153 7.37 -17.21 1.61
CA GLN A 153 6.54 -17.06 2.81
C GLN A 153 5.07 -16.73 2.48
N ALA A 154 4.83 -15.87 1.48
CA ALA A 154 3.47 -15.55 1.06
C ALA A 154 2.76 -16.76 0.45
N LEU A 155 3.45 -17.56 -0.38
CA LEU A 155 2.91 -18.79 -0.98
C LEU A 155 2.60 -19.85 0.09
N LYS A 156 3.52 -20.05 1.04
CA LYS A 156 3.29 -20.96 2.18
C LYS A 156 2.08 -20.56 3.01
N ALA A 157 1.86 -19.25 3.22
CA ALA A 157 0.68 -18.77 3.92
C ALA A 157 -0.62 -19.13 3.18
N ILE A 158 -0.64 -19.00 1.84
CA ILE A 158 -1.77 -19.39 0.99
C ILE A 158 -2.02 -20.91 1.08
N GLU A 159 -0.98 -21.72 1.02
CA GLU A 159 -1.11 -23.19 1.15
C GLU A 159 -1.68 -23.61 2.51
N ILE A 160 -1.21 -22.98 3.59
CA ILE A 160 -1.73 -23.23 4.94
C ILE A 160 -3.20 -22.87 5.04
N TRP A 161 -3.60 -21.74 4.43
CA TRP A 161 -4.99 -21.31 4.39
C TRP A 161 -5.88 -22.33 3.65
N LYS A 162 -5.47 -22.75 2.46
CA LYS A 162 -6.22 -23.75 1.67
C LYS A 162 -6.46 -25.03 2.45
N LYS A 163 -5.46 -25.52 3.20
CA LYS A 163 -5.60 -26.72 4.05
C LYS A 163 -6.51 -26.56 5.26
N LYS A 164 -6.82 -25.33 5.68
CA LYS A 164 -7.70 -25.07 6.82
C LYS A 164 -9.16 -24.87 6.43
N VAL A 165 -9.41 -24.48 5.18
CA VAL A 165 -10.76 -24.14 4.69
C VAL A 165 -11.37 -25.30 3.89
N PHE A 166 -10.55 -26.18 3.34
CA PHE A 166 -10.93 -27.37 2.60
C PHE A 166 -10.36 -28.64 3.28
#